data_e9cb7718f815c82b00b1b0734ec33a16
#
_entry.id   e9cb7718f815c82b00b1b0734ec33a16
#
_cell.length_a   1.000
_cell.length_b   1.000
_cell.length_c   1.000
_cell.angle_alpha   90.00
_cell.angle_beta   90.00
_cell.angle_gamma   90.00
#
_symmetry.space_group_name_H-M   'P 1'
#
loop_
_entity.id
_entity.type
_entity.pdbx_description
1 polymer ?
#
loop_
_entity_poly.entity_id
_entity_poly.type
_entity_poly.pdbx_seq_one_letter_code
_entity_poly.pdbx_strand_id
1 'polypeptide(L)'
;MTETIKIGTRGSALALVQAEMVCAGFREHHPDVTCEIVEIRTSGDWKPEHGETRLSEADGGKGLFAKEIEAALIRGDIDCAVHSMKDMPAGLPDGLILDCVLPRADVRDAVILNGRWRGRVDSLDALPKDTVVATSSTRRAAFVLNKRPDLSVTPIRGNVPTRIDKVRGQDMADATILAYAGLERLRLQDDVDFILDPQTDMIPAACQGAVCIEVREEDRALRDLLKPLNCPESDICAMAERAALQILDGSCKTPIGAYAMLDGQTLDLVVAVLSLDGTELYKERITASVTGRADAIAAGAACGRKLKQVVPDHCLTC
;
A
#
# COMPACT_ATOMS: atom_id res chain seq x y z
N MET A 1 -34.66 12.41 9.18
CA MET A 1 -33.47 12.49 10.09
C MET A 1 -32.27 12.20 9.22
N THR A 2 -31.30 13.09 9.20
CA THR A 2 -30.07 12.91 8.45
C THR A 2 -29.31 11.75 9.11
N GLU A 3 -28.98 10.73 8.36
CA GLU A 3 -28.19 9.60 8.86
C GLU A 3 -26.72 10.03 8.97
N THR A 4 -26.09 9.81 10.11
CA THR A 4 -24.68 10.13 10.31
C THR A 4 -23.87 8.84 10.29
N ILE A 5 -22.91 8.72 9.34
CA ILE A 5 -21.98 7.60 9.21
C ILE A 5 -20.67 7.98 9.89
N LYS A 6 -20.27 7.18 10.88
CA LYS A 6 -18.97 7.30 11.57
C LYS A 6 -17.89 6.56 10.83
N ILE A 7 -16.92 7.28 10.32
CA ILE A 7 -15.80 6.75 9.53
C ILE A 7 -14.56 6.70 10.39
N GLY A 8 -14.13 5.50 10.76
CA GLY A 8 -12.89 5.27 11.51
C GLY A 8 -11.66 5.36 10.63
N THR A 9 -10.62 6.04 11.10
CA THR A 9 -9.32 6.12 10.42
C THR A 9 -8.21 6.47 11.40
N ARG A 10 -6.95 6.35 10.95
CA ARG A 10 -5.79 6.81 11.73
C ARG A 10 -5.69 8.33 11.71
N GLY A 11 -5.08 8.91 12.76
CA GLY A 11 -4.86 10.36 12.86
C GLY A 11 -3.71 10.92 12.00
N SER A 12 -3.12 10.16 11.08
CA SER A 12 -2.07 10.70 10.19
C SER A 12 -2.69 11.57 9.08
N ALA A 13 -1.96 12.63 8.65
CA ALA A 13 -2.44 13.53 7.61
C ALA A 13 -2.92 12.78 6.34
N LEU A 14 -2.18 11.73 5.91
CA LEU A 14 -2.58 10.93 4.76
C LEU A 14 -3.87 10.15 5.01
N ALA A 15 -4.04 9.57 6.20
CA ALA A 15 -5.23 8.81 6.54
C ALA A 15 -6.47 9.71 6.62
N LEU A 16 -6.34 10.92 7.18
CA LEU A 16 -7.41 11.92 7.21
C LEU A 16 -7.83 12.37 5.81
N VAL A 17 -6.87 12.62 4.90
CA VAL A 17 -7.16 12.91 3.50
C VAL A 17 -7.92 11.76 2.84
N GLN A 18 -7.57 10.50 3.11
CA GLN A 18 -8.27 9.34 2.57
C GLN A 18 -9.70 9.21 3.13
N ALA A 19 -9.91 9.45 4.42
CA ALA A 19 -11.25 9.48 5.01
C ALA A 19 -12.11 10.61 4.40
N GLU A 20 -11.53 11.79 4.18
CA GLU A 20 -12.23 12.90 3.54
C GLU A 20 -12.62 12.61 2.08
N MET A 21 -11.81 11.80 1.34
CA MET A 21 -12.20 11.33 0.01
C MET A 21 -13.49 10.48 0.06
N VAL A 22 -13.64 9.64 1.09
CA VAL A 22 -14.85 8.85 1.31
C VAL A 22 -16.03 9.75 1.68
N CYS A 23 -15.83 10.72 2.59
CA CYS A 23 -16.86 11.72 2.92
C CYS A 23 -17.30 12.50 1.67
N ALA A 24 -16.37 12.87 0.79
CA ALA A 24 -16.70 13.54 -0.47
C ALA A 24 -17.57 12.65 -1.37
N GLY A 25 -17.24 11.36 -1.50
CA GLY A 25 -18.07 10.41 -2.22
C GLY A 25 -19.48 10.26 -1.65
N PHE A 26 -19.63 10.20 -0.33
CA PHE A 26 -20.95 10.20 0.29
C PHE A 26 -21.73 11.50 0.00
N ARG A 27 -21.12 12.67 0.11
CA ARG A 27 -21.77 13.96 -0.21
C ARG A 27 -22.24 14.03 -1.67
N GLU A 28 -21.50 13.45 -2.59
CA GLU A 28 -21.83 13.43 -4.01
C GLU A 28 -23.02 12.53 -4.33
N HIS A 29 -23.04 11.32 -3.77
CA HIS A 29 -24.02 10.29 -4.11
C HIS A 29 -25.21 10.22 -3.14
N HIS A 30 -25.03 10.69 -1.91
CA HIS A 30 -26.01 10.61 -0.81
C HIS A 30 -26.07 11.93 -0.03
N PRO A 31 -26.63 13.03 -0.59
CA PRO A 31 -26.61 14.36 0.03
C PRO A 31 -27.33 14.44 1.39
N ASP A 32 -28.18 13.46 1.70
CA ASP A 32 -28.89 13.37 2.99
C ASP A 32 -28.08 12.62 4.06
N VAL A 33 -26.90 12.09 3.73
CA VAL A 33 -25.98 11.42 4.64
C VAL A 33 -24.92 12.42 5.11
N THR A 34 -24.66 12.43 6.42
CA THR A 34 -23.52 13.16 7.01
C THR A 34 -22.42 12.18 7.41
N CYS A 35 -21.16 12.62 7.32
CA CYS A 35 -20.02 11.82 7.75
C CYS A 35 -19.36 12.46 8.97
N GLU A 36 -19.02 11.62 9.96
CA GLU A 36 -18.20 11.97 11.11
C GLU A 36 -16.90 11.16 11.04
N ILE A 37 -15.75 11.84 10.94
CA ILE A 37 -14.44 11.17 10.96
C ILE A 37 -14.02 10.93 12.40
N VAL A 38 -13.76 9.67 12.75
CA VAL A 38 -13.34 9.23 14.07
C VAL A 38 -11.87 8.80 14.00
N GLU A 39 -11.00 9.59 14.63
CA GLU A 39 -9.58 9.27 14.71
C GLU A 39 -9.30 8.18 15.74
N ILE A 40 -8.68 7.09 15.30
CA ILE A 40 -8.30 5.96 16.14
C ILE A 40 -6.78 5.83 16.16
N ARG A 41 -6.21 5.86 17.36
CA ARG A 41 -4.78 5.61 17.56
C ARG A 41 -4.48 4.13 17.41
N THR A 42 -3.42 3.80 16.66
CA THR A 42 -3.02 2.42 16.43
C THR A 42 -1.63 2.15 17.02
N SER A 43 -1.39 0.89 17.40
CA SER A 43 -0.09 0.45 17.92
C SER A 43 1.03 0.54 16.87
N GLY A 44 0.69 0.58 15.59
CA GLY A 44 1.64 0.78 14.48
C GLY A 44 2.11 2.21 14.27
N ASP A 45 1.51 3.21 14.95
CA ASP A 45 1.90 4.60 14.81
C ASP A 45 3.29 4.84 15.41
N TRP A 46 4.19 5.33 14.54
CA TRP A 46 5.58 5.57 14.93
C TRP A 46 5.70 6.75 15.89
N LYS A 47 6.56 6.58 16.92
CA LYS A 47 6.95 7.64 17.83
C LYS A 47 8.47 7.80 17.82
N PRO A 48 9.02 9.01 18.05
CA PRO A 48 10.47 9.25 18.06
C PRO A 48 11.26 8.31 18.98
N GLU A 49 10.69 7.91 20.07
CA GLU A 49 11.28 6.97 21.05
C GLU A 49 11.51 5.55 20.50
N HIS A 50 10.83 5.16 19.41
CA HIS A 50 10.99 3.85 18.77
C HIS A 50 12.23 3.77 17.86
N GLY A 51 12.94 4.90 17.62
CA GLY A 51 14.10 4.95 16.73
C GLY A 51 13.80 4.63 15.26
N GLU A 52 14.85 4.48 14.47
CA GLU A 52 14.80 4.14 13.04
C GLU A 52 14.93 2.61 12.87
N THR A 53 13.86 1.87 13.13
CA THR A 53 13.81 0.41 12.95
C THR A 53 13.05 0.03 11.67
N ARG A 54 13.32 -1.15 11.12
CA ARG A 54 12.50 -1.67 10.02
C ARG A 54 11.09 -1.98 10.51
N LEU A 55 10.09 -1.81 9.64
CA LEU A 55 8.71 -2.17 9.98
C LEU A 55 8.57 -3.66 10.32
N SER A 56 9.42 -4.49 9.73
CA SER A 56 9.51 -5.94 9.99
C SER A 56 9.98 -6.30 11.41
N GLU A 57 10.68 -5.39 12.07
CA GLU A 57 11.23 -5.56 13.43
C GLU A 57 10.28 -5.05 14.52
N ALA A 58 9.20 -4.33 14.14
CA ALA A 58 8.20 -3.85 15.07
C ALA A 58 7.39 -5.03 15.65
N ASP A 59 7.31 -5.10 16.97
CA ASP A 59 6.45 -6.06 17.65
C ASP A 59 4.98 -5.83 17.30
N GLY A 60 4.27 -6.88 16.84
CA GLY A 60 2.82 -6.78 16.59
C GLY A 60 2.27 -7.55 15.41
N GLY A 61 3.10 -8.12 14.54
CA GLY A 61 2.66 -9.03 13.48
C GLY A 61 1.83 -8.38 12.36
N LYS A 62 0.99 -9.18 11.69
CA LYS A 62 0.09 -8.76 10.61
C LYS A 62 -0.98 -7.80 11.16
N GLY A 63 -1.24 -6.67 10.46
CA GLY A 63 -2.36 -5.77 10.81
C GLY A 63 -2.06 -4.69 11.87
N LEU A 64 -0.80 -4.34 12.13
CA LEU A 64 -0.39 -3.31 13.11
C LEU A 64 -1.16 -1.98 13.01
N PHE A 65 -1.68 -1.65 11.85
CA PHE A 65 -2.38 -0.39 11.58
C PHE A 65 -3.91 -0.54 11.53
N ALA A 66 -4.44 -1.77 11.55
CA ALA A 66 -5.86 -2.03 11.41
C ALA A 66 -6.52 -2.53 12.71
N LYS A 67 -5.79 -3.26 13.56
CA LYS A 67 -6.33 -3.99 14.71
C LYS A 67 -7.25 -3.18 15.62
N GLU A 68 -6.86 -1.97 16.02
CA GLU A 68 -7.65 -1.13 16.91
C GLU A 68 -8.87 -0.55 16.18
N ILE A 69 -8.75 -0.30 14.88
CA ILE A 69 -9.84 0.18 14.03
C ILE A 69 -10.86 -0.95 13.80
N GLU A 70 -10.39 -2.15 13.44
CA GLU A 70 -11.21 -3.36 13.29
C GLU A 70 -11.98 -3.66 14.60
N ALA A 71 -11.31 -3.53 15.76
CA ALA A 71 -11.95 -3.70 17.06
C ALA A 71 -13.06 -2.66 17.31
N ALA A 72 -12.86 -1.40 16.91
CA ALA A 72 -13.88 -0.35 17.02
C ALA A 72 -15.06 -0.63 16.06
N LEU A 73 -14.77 -1.13 14.86
CA LEU A 73 -15.77 -1.50 13.86
C LEU A 73 -16.64 -2.68 14.36
N ILE A 74 -16.01 -3.71 14.93
CA ILE A 74 -16.73 -4.87 15.52
C ILE A 74 -17.62 -4.45 16.68
N ARG A 75 -17.17 -3.51 17.54
CA ARG A 75 -17.98 -3.02 18.67
C ARG A 75 -19.11 -2.08 18.24
N GLY A 76 -19.13 -1.59 17.00
CA GLY A 76 -20.09 -0.59 16.54
C GLY A 76 -19.78 0.84 16.99
N ASP A 77 -18.56 1.13 17.43
CA ASP A 77 -18.12 2.50 17.77
C ASP A 77 -18.01 3.36 16.49
N ILE A 78 -17.73 2.72 15.35
CA ILE A 78 -17.72 3.28 14.00
C ILE A 78 -18.54 2.39 13.07
N ASP A 79 -18.99 2.97 11.94
CA ASP A 79 -19.82 2.27 10.96
C ASP A 79 -18.98 1.65 9.83
N CYS A 80 -17.93 2.35 9.41
CA CYS A 80 -16.94 1.84 8.47
C CYS A 80 -15.53 2.35 8.82
N ALA A 81 -14.53 1.70 8.23
CA ALA A 81 -13.13 2.09 8.38
C ALA A 81 -12.47 2.36 7.02
N VAL A 82 -11.62 3.38 6.96
CA VAL A 82 -10.91 3.78 5.74
C VAL A 82 -9.41 3.51 5.89
N HIS A 83 -8.86 2.78 4.90
CA HIS A 83 -7.48 2.36 4.92
C HIS A 83 -6.76 2.58 3.59
N SER A 84 -5.45 2.81 3.66
CA SER A 84 -4.56 2.51 2.54
C SER A 84 -4.55 1.00 2.35
N MET A 85 -5.08 0.48 1.25
CA MET A 85 -5.35 -0.95 1.08
C MET A 85 -4.09 -1.82 1.14
N LYS A 86 -2.93 -1.29 0.77
CA LYS A 86 -1.63 -1.98 0.86
C LYS A 86 -1.19 -2.28 2.30
N ASP A 87 -1.75 -1.57 3.29
CA ASP A 87 -1.41 -1.72 4.70
C ASP A 87 -2.34 -2.74 5.40
N MET A 88 -3.39 -3.22 4.69
CA MET A 88 -4.33 -4.22 5.18
C MET A 88 -3.73 -5.62 5.15
N PRO A 89 -3.96 -6.43 6.20
CA PRO A 89 -3.54 -7.82 6.19
C PRO A 89 -4.25 -8.60 5.07
N ALA A 90 -3.63 -9.67 4.58
CA ALA A 90 -4.21 -10.50 3.53
C ALA A 90 -5.51 -11.19 4.01
N GLY A 91 -5.58 -11.62 5.27
CA GLY A 91 -6.80 -12.13 5.92
C GLY A 91 -7.38 -11.08 6.86
N LEU A 92 -8.71 -10.96 6.88
CA LEU A 92 -9.47 -10.08 7.76
C LEU A 92 -10.04 -10.87 8.95
N PRO A 93 -10.40 -10.20 10.05
CA PRO A 93 -11.21 -10.80 11.10
C PRO A 93 -12.57 -11.30 10.57
N ASP A 94 -13.09 -12.37 11.17
CA ASP A 94 -14.42 -12.90 10.83
C ASP A 94 -15.49 -11.80 10.98
N GLY A 95 -16.37 -11.72 10.00
CA GLY A 95 -17.48 -10.75 9.96
C GLY A 95 -17.09 -9.35 9.44
N LEU A 96 -15.82 -9.13 9.05
CA LEU A 96 -15.38 -7.91 8.37
C LEU A 96 -15.00 -8.19 6.92
N ILE A 97 -15.32 -7.23 6.05
CA ILE A 97 -14.99 -7.31 4.61
C ILE A 97 -14.50 -5.97 4.07
N LEU A 98 -13.67 -6.02 3.03
CA LEU A 98 -13.36 -4.87 2.18
C LEU A 98 -14.41 -4.82 1.06
N ASP A 99 -15.41 -3.97 1.21
CA ASP A 99 -16.57 -3.96 0.31
C ASP A 99 -16.48 -2.90 -0.80
N CYS A 100 -15.70 -1.84 -0.58
CA CYS A 100 -15.55 -0.74 -1.52
C CYS A 100 -14.08 -0.36 -1.70
N VAL A 101 -13.69 -0.17 -2.96
CA VAL A 101 -12.38 0.35 -3.35
C VAL A 101 -12.58 1.60 -4.20
N LEU A 102 -12.05 2.73 -3.76
CA LEU A 102 -12.11 3.98 -4.52
C LEU A 102 -11.27 3.91 -5.80
N PRO A 103 -11.48 4.82 -6.78
CA PRO A 103 -10.60 4.95 -7.94
C PRO A 103 -9.14 4.97 -7.52
N ARG A 104 -8.35 4.06 -8.10
CA ARG A 104 -6.94 3.86 -7.75
C ARG A 104 -6.09 5.04 -8.24
N ALA A 105 -5.32 5.63 -7.35
CA ALA A 105 -4.32 6.61 -7.70
C ALA A 105 -3.07 5.92 -8.30
N ASP A 106 -2.11 6.74 -8.76
CA ASP A 106 -0.86 6.25 -9.35
C ASP A 106 -0.14 5.24 -8.45
N VAL A 107 0.12 4.06 -8.99
CA VAL A 107 0.71 2.93 -8.27
C VAL A 107 2.22 3.05 -8.06
N ARG A 108 2.87 3.96 -8.76
CA ARG A 108 4.33 4.04 -8.84
C ARG A 108 4.97 4.45 -7.52
N ASP A 109 6.23 4.08 -7.39
CA ASP A 109 7.11 4.59 -6.35
C ASP A 109 7.86 5.82 -6.88
N ALA A 110 8.06 6.82 -6.03
CA ALA A 110 8.77 8.05 -6.36
C ALA A 110 10.02 8.19 -5.50
N VAL A 111 11.09 8.69 -6.09
CA VAL A 111 12.36 8.95 -5.42
C VAL A 111 12.46 10.42 -5.06
N ILE A 112 12.90 10.67 -3.84
CA ILE A 112 13.19 11.99 -3.30
C ILE A 112 14.66 12.00 -2.92
N LEU A 113 15.39 12.89 -3.53
CA LEU A 113 16.83 13.08 -3.34
C LEU A 113 17.13 14.14 -2.28
N ASN A 114 18.27 14.04 -1.63
CA ASN A 114 18.78 15.15 -0.83
C ASN A 114 19.24 16.31 -1.73
N GLY A 115 19.54 17.48 -1.12
CA GLY A 115 19.87 18.70 -1.85
C GLY A 115 21.08 18.56 -2.77
N ARG A 116 22.05 17.66 -2.46
CA ARG A 116 23.29 17.49 -3.27
C ARG A 116 23.02 16.82 -4.61
N TRP A 117 21.99 15.97 -4.71
CA TRP A 117 21.68 15.20 -5.92
C TRP A 117 20.49 15.73 -6.70
N ARG A 118 19.67 16.58 -6.08
CA ARG A 118 18.48 17.18 -6.69
C ARG A 118 18.83 17.91 -7.99
N GLY A 119 18.10 17.60 -9.08
CA GLY A 119 18.33 18.18 -10.41
C GLY A 119 19.61 17.69 -11.12
N ARG A 120 20.31 16.71 -10.55
CA ARG A 120 21.52 16.10 -11.13
C ARG A 120 21.36 14.62 -11.46
N VAL A 121 20.38 13.98 -10.83
CA VAL A 121 20.07 12.55 -10.96
C VAL A 121 18.59 12.42 -11.27
N ASP A 122 18.26 11.60 -12.25
CA ASP A 122 16.89 11.41 -12.79
C ASP A 122 16.47 9.93 -12.86
N SER A 123 17.32 9.02 -12.40
CA SER A 123 17.04 7.58 -12.41
C SER A 123 17.85 6.85 -11.33
N LEU A 124 17.43 5.62 -10.98
CA LEU A 124 18.22 4.76 -10.07
C LEU A 124 19.59 4.43 -10.66
N ASP A 125 19.67 4.27 -11.97
CA ASP A 125 20.91 3.91 -12.66
C ASP A 125 21.93 5.07 -12.63
N ALA A 126 21.46 6.33 -12.58
CA ALA A 126 22.29 7.53 -12.49
C ALA A 126 22.76 7.86 -11.07
N LEU A 127 22.24 7.17 -10.04
CA LEU A 127 22.74 7.36 -8.67
C LEU A 127 24.23 7.01 -8.57
N PRO A 128 25.05 7.85 -7.90
CA PRO A 128 26.44 7.51 -7.65
C PRO A 128 26.60 6.21 -6.87
N LYS A 129 27.74 5.56 -7.05
CA LYS A 129 28.12 4.39 -6.27
C LYS A 129 28.16 4.73 -4.77
N ASP A 130 27.82 3.74 -3.93
CA ASP A 130 27.77 3.88 -2.47
C ASP A 130 26.71 4.88 -1.95
N THR A 131 25.76 5.33 -2.80
CA THR A 131 24.62 6.17 -2.39
C THR A 131 23.76 5.44 -1.35
N VAL A 132 23.37 6.17 -0.30
CA VAL A 132 22.52 5.65 0.78
C VAL A 132 21.04 5.93 0.47
N VAL A 133 20.26 4.87 0.29
CA VAL A 133 18.81 4.95 0.09
C VAL A 133 18.07 4.61 1.39
N ALA A 134 17.31 5.56 1.93
CA ALA A 134 16.55 5.36 3.16
C ALA A 134 15.16 4.75 2.88
N THR A 135 14.92 3.54 3.38
CA THR A 135 13.60 2.91 3.33
C THR A 135 13.42 1.85 4.41
N SER A 136 12.26 1.84 5.09
CA SER A 136 11.87 0.75 6.01
C SER A 136 11.01 -0.33 5.32
N SER A 137 10.77 -0.21 4.01
CA SER A 137 10.06 -1.21 3.21
C SER A 137 11.04 -2.28 2.74
N THR A 138 10.83 -3.52 3.17
CA THR A 138 11.63 -4.69 2.72
C THR A 138 11.58 -4.84 1.19
N ARG A 139 10.39 -4.64 0.59
CA ARG A 139 10.21 -4.66 -0.86
C ARG A 139 11.11 -3.64 -1.56
N ARG A 140 11.03 -2.36 -1.17
CA ARG A 140 11.84 -1.31 -1.79
C ARG A 140 13.33 -1.55 -1.62
N ALA A 141 13.74 -1.98 -0.42
CA ALA A 141 15.13 -2.31 -0.14
C ALA A 141 15.64 -3.40 -1.08
N ALA A 142 14.89 -4.51 -1.20
CA ALA A 142 15.26 -5.64 -2.05
C ALA A 142 15.31 -5.25 -3.53
N PHE A 143 14.34 -4.49 -4.05
CA PHE A 143 14.38 -4.02 -5.45
C PHE A 143 15.55 -3.07 -5.73
N VAL A 144 15.86 -2.15 -4.80
CA VAL A 144 17.04 -1.26 -4.93
C VAL A 144 18.32 -2.09 -5.01
N LEU A 145 18.52 -3.01 -4.08
CA LEU A 145 19.73 -3.85 -4.03
C LEU A 145 19.81 -4.82 -5.20
N ASN A 146 18.68 -5.33 -5.71
CA ASN A 146 18.65 -6.18 -6.90
C ASN A 146 19.12 -5.41 -8.14
N LYS A 147 18.64 -4.17 -8.33
CA LYS A 147 19.01 -3.34 -9.47
C LYS A 147 20.39 -2.71 -9.31
N ARG A 148 20.76 -2.29 -8.10
CA ARG A 148 21.98 -1.56 -7.77
C ARG A 148 22.62 -2.14 -6.49
N PRO A 149 23.31 -3.28 -6.60
CA PRO A 149 23.97 -3.93 -5.45
C PRO A 149 25.14 -3.13 -4.85
N ASP A 150 25.54 -2.08 -5.54
CA ASP A 150 26.57 -1.13 -5.08
C ASP A 150 26.00 0.00 -4.19
N LEU A 151 24.69 0.06 -3.99
CA LEU A 151 24.05 1.03 -3.10
C LEU A 151 23.91 0.47 -1.68
N SER A 152 23.71 1.36 -0.72
CA SER A 152 23.41 1.01 0.67
C SER A 152 21.97 1.34 1.03
N VAL A 153 21.34 0.52 1.89
CA VAL A 153 19.99 0.78 2.36
C VAL A 153 19.97 0.94 3.87
N THR A 154 19.34 2.04 4.34
CA THR A 154 19.15 2.32 5.77
C THR A 154 17.65 2.47 6.09
N PRO A 155 17.19 2.08 7.29
CA PRO A 155 15.79 2.29 7.69
C PRO A 155 15.48 3.78 7.85
N ILE A 156 14.21 4.17 7.59
CA ILE A 156 13.66 5.50 7.85
C ILE A 156 12.21 5.37 8.30
N ARG A 157 11.85 5.98 9.41
CA ARG A 157 10.51 5.97 10.00
C ARG A 157 9.89 7.37 10.02
N GLY A 158 8.61 7.42 10.29
CA GLY A 158 7.82 8.65 10.31
C GLY A 158 6.79 8.69 9.18
N ASN A 159 5.94 9.72 9.18
CA ASN A 159 5.00 10.00 8.10
C ASN A 159 5.72 10.54 6.85
N VAL A 160 4.99 10.77 5.77
CA VAL A 160 5.57 11.22 4.49
C VAL A 160 6.37 12.53 4.63
N PRO A 161 5.81 13.63 5.20
CA PRO A 161 6.58 14.87 5.39
C PRO A 161 7.84 14.68 6.24
N THR A 162 7.74 13.91 7.33
CA THR A 162 8.90 13.64 8.21
C THR A 162 10.04 12.95 7.47
N ARG A 163 9.73 11.97 6.58
CA ARG A 163 10.77 11.28 5.81
C ARG A 163 11.41 12.18 4.77
N ILE A 164 10.65 13.08 4.14
CA ILE A 164 11.19 14.09 3.24
C ILE A 164 12.16 15.01 4.00
N ASP A 165 11.75 15.52 5.16
CA ASP A 165 12.58 16.38 5.99
C ASP A 165 13.88 15.70 6.44
N LYS A 166 13.82 14.41 6.84
CA LYS A 166 15.02 13.64 7.22
C LYS A 166 16.04 13.53 6.10
N VAL A 167 15.60 13.44 4.84
CA VAL A 167 16.50 13.36 3.69
C VAL A 167 16.98 14.74 3.24
N ARG A 168 16.07 15.72 3.17
CA ARG A 168 16.37 17.06 2.65
C ARG A 168 16.87 18.06 3.67
N GLY A 169 16.27 18.03 4.87
CA GLY A 169 16.58 18.98 5.94
C GLY A 169 17.66 18.48 6.87
N GLN A 170 17.69 17.17 7.16
CA GLN A 170 18.61 16.59 8.14
C GLN A 170 19.78 15.80 7.53
N ASP A 171 19.82 15.67 6.19
CA ASP A 171 20.87 14.97 5.42
C ASP A 171 21.15 13.53 5.92
N MET A 172 20.09 12.85 6.42
CA MET A 172 20.17 11.50 6.99
C MET A 172 20.57 10.45 5.95
N ALA A 173 20.19 10.65 4.68
CA ALA A 173 20.48 9.77 3.56
C ALA A 173 20.52 10.57 2.25
N ASP A 174 21.01 9.92 1.19
CA ASP A 174 21.07 10.53 -0.14
C ASP A 174 19.73 10.55 -0.86
N ALA A 175 18.90 9.54 -0.60
CA ALA A 175 17.58 9.38 -1.21
C ALA A 175 16.59 8.67 -0.28
N THR A 176 15.29 8.85 -0.52
CA THR A 176 14.23 7.98 0.00
C THR A 176 13.24 7.66 -1.09
N ILE A 177 12.51 6.56 -0.92
CA ILE A 177 11.49 6.09 -1.86
C ILE A 177 10.13 6.07 -1.16
N LEU A 178 9.14 6.78 -1.76
CA LEU A 178 7.79 6.91 -1.24
C LEU A 178 6.77 6.52 -2.32
N ALA A 179 5.54 6.11 -1.91
CA ALA A 179 4.46 5.89 -2.87
C ALA A 179 3.98 7.23 -3.44
N TYR A 180 3.96 7.37 -4.76
CA TYR A 180 3.57 8.61 -5.43
C TYR A 180 2.15 9.04 -5.06
N ALA A 181 1.19 8.10 -4.99
CA ALA A 181 -0.16 8.37 -4.51
C ALA A 181 -0.24 9.05 -3.13
N GLY A 182 0.70 8.75 -2.24
CA GLY A 182 0.77 9.41 -0.93
C GLY A 182 1.25 10.85 -1.03
N LEU A 183 2.22 11.12 -1.90
CA LEU A 183 2.73 12.46 -2.19
C LEU A 183 1.66 13.32 -2.87
N GLU A 184 0.97 12.75 -3.87
CA GLU A 184 -0.11 13.42 -4.59
C GLU A 184 -1.25 13.83 -3.64
N ARG A 185 -1.73 12.92 -2.79
CA ARG A 185 -2.79 13.20 -1.81
C ARG A 185 -2.41 14.28 -0.79
N LEU A 186 -1.13 14.36 -0.45
CA LEU A 186 -0.60 15.39 0.46
C LEU A 186 -0.15 16.66 -0.26
N ARG A 187 -0.29 16.75 -1.58
CA ARG A 187 0.16 17.88 -2.42
C ARG A 187 1.66 18.15 -2.31
N LEU A 188 2.45 17.06 -2.31
CA LEU A 188 3.91 17.07 -2.19
C LEU A 188 4.60 16.57 -3.48
N GLN A 189 3.93 16.69 -4.65
CA GLN A 189 4.48 16.24 -5.94
C GLN A 189 5.74 17.02 -6.34
N ASP A 190 5.84 18.29 -5.93
CA ASP A 190 7.00 19.16 -6.19
C ASP A 190 8.28 18.68 -5.48
N ASP A 191 8.12 17.77 -4.51
CA ASP A 191 9.22 17.12 -3.82
C ASP A 191 9.77 15.91 -4.56
N VAL A 192 9.11 15.44 -5.62
CA VAL A 192 9.55 14.28 -6.40
C VAL A 192 10.67 14.67 -7.34
N ASP A 193 11.76 13.92 -7.32
CA ASP A 193 12.87 14.12 -8.24
C ASP A 193 12.71 13.23 -9.49
N PHE A 194 12.28 11.97 -9.31
CA PHE A 194 11.89 11.09 -10.43
C PHE A 194 10.96 9.95 -9.94
N ILE A 195 10.30 9.32 -10.89
CA ILE A 195 9.32 8.26 -10.64
C ILE A 195 9.86 6.95 -11.22
N LEU A 196 9.69 5.84 -10.49
CA LEU A 196 10.14 4.53 -10.88
C LEU A 196 9.07 3.85 -11.77
N ASP A 197 9.50 3.25 -12.87
CA ASP A 197 8.61 2.48 -13.74
C ASP A 197 8.17 1.18 -13.02
N PRO A 198 6.85 0.87 -12.99
CA PRO A 198 6.32 -0.24 -12.23
C PRO A 198 6.62 -1.62 -12.84
N GLN A 199 7.14 -1.68 -14.06
CA GLN A 199 7.46 -2.94 -14.75
C GLN A 199 8.95 -3.20 -14.87
N THR A 200 9.77 -2.14 -15.00
CA THR A 200 11.21 -2.23 -15.24
C THR A 200 12.06 -1.88 -14.04
N ASP A 201 11.60 -0.94 -13.19
CA ASP A 201 12.37 -0.47 -12.06
C ASP A 201 11.95 -1.13 -10.75
N MET A 202 10.67 -1.04 -10.43
CA MET A 202 10.17 -1.52 -9.13
C MET A 202 8.68 -1.87 -9.18
N ILE A 203 8.34 -3.15 -9.11
CA ILE A 203 6.95 -3.59 -9.02
C ILE A 203 6.36 -3.07 -7.69
N PRO A 204 5.23 -2.34 -7.73
CA PRO A 204 4.60 -1.74 -6.54
C PRO A 204 4.24 -2.77 -5.47
N ALA A 205 4.00 -2.30 -4.25
CA ALA A 205 3.34 -3.13 -3.25
C ALA A 205 1.91 -3.48 -3.73
N ALA A 206 1.44 -4.67 -3.40
CA ALA A 206 0.05 -5.05 -3.68
C ALA A 206 -0.90 -3.96 -3.16
N CYS A 207 -1.85 -3.54 -3.99
CA CYS A 207 -2.84 -2.50 -3.72
C CYS A 207 -2.25 -1.09 -3.46
N GLN A 208 -1.00 -0.82 -3.83
CA GLN A 208 -0.47 0.54 -3.73
C GLN A 208 -1.32 1.50 -4.56
N GLY A 209 -1.64 2.67 -4.01
CA GLY A 209 -2.52 3.67 -4.61
C GLY A 209 -4.00 3.48 -4.30
N ALA A 210 -4.46 2.28 -3.91
CA ALA A 210 -5.85 2.01 -3.58
C ALA A 210 -6.21 2.45 -2.15
N VAL A 211 -7.39 3.05 -2.01
CA VAL A 211 -8.08 3.30 -0.73
C VAL A 211 -9.25 2.34 -0.66
N CYS A 212 -9.39 1.64 0.46
CA CYS A 212 -10.50 0.71 0.67
C CYS A 212 -11.32 1.08 1.89
N ILE A 213 -12.57 0.65 1.87
CA ILE A 213 -13.52 0.82 2.96
C ILE A 213 -13.86 -0.55 3.49
N GLU A 214 -13.58 -0.75 4.78
CA GLU A 214 -13.89 -1.94 5.54
C GLU A 214 -15.19 -1.75 6.30
N VAL A 215 -16.05 -2.76 6.26
CA VAL A 215 -17.39 -2.76 6.89
C VAL A 215 -17.67 -4.10 7.53
N ARG A 216 -18.67 -4.12 8.42
CA ARG A 216 -19.27 -5.37 8.86
C ARG A 216 -20.00 -6.05 7.70
N GLU A 217 -19.77 -7.34 7.51
CA GLU A 217 -20.36 -8.13 6.41
C GLU A 217 -21.90 -8.11 6.46
N GLU A 218 -22.48 -8.08 7.64
CA GLU A 218 -23.92 -8.06 7.89
C GLU A 218 -24.60 -6.71 7.62
N ASP A 219 -23.84 -5.60 7.57
CA ASP A 219 -24.37 -4.26 7.40
C ASP A 219 -24.74 -3.96 5.94
N ARG A 220 -25.83 -4.56 5.49
CA ARG A 220 -26.31 -4.45 4.10
C ARG A 220 -26.68 -3.01 3.72
N ALA A 221 -27.22 -2.24 4.67
CA ALA A 221 -27.64 -0.86 4.40
C ALA A 221 -26.45 0.02 4.05
N LEU A 222 -25.40 -0.02 4.85
CA LEU A 222 -24.18 0.73 4.58
C LEU A 222 -23.47 0.24 3.30
N ARG A 223 -23.45 -1.07 3.07
CA ARG A 223 -22.86 -1.67 1.86
C ARG A 223 -23.58 -1.20 0.58
N ASP A 224 -24.91 -1.04 0.64
CA ASP A 224 -25.67 -0.48 -0.49
C ASP A 224 -25.34 0.99 -0.74
N LEU A 225 -25.12 1.79 0.31
CA LEU A 225 -24.67 3.16 0.20
C LEU A 225 -23.24 3.30 -0.37
N LEU A 226 -22.37 2.31 -0.17
CA LEU A 226 -21.00 2.30 -0.69
C LEU A 226 -20.90 1.92 -2.16
N LYS A 227 -21.90 1.25 -2.75
CA LYS A 227 -21.87 0.80 -4.15
C LYS A 227 -21.52 1.90 -5.16
N PRO A 228 -22.08 3.11 -5.09
CA PRO A 228 -21.74 4.19 -6.04
C PRO A 228 -20.30 4.70 -5.90
N LEU A 229 -19.67 4.52 -4.73
CA LEU A 229 -18.29 4.94 -4.47
C LEU A 229 -17.28 3.90 -4.99
N ASN A 230 -17.71 2.66 -5.16
CA ASN A 230 -16.81 1.59 -5.60
C ASN A 230 -16.39 1.75 -7.06
N CYS A 231 -15.09 1.64 -7.31
CA CYS A 231 -14.53 1.58 -8.65
C CYS A 231 -14.27 0.11 -9.04
N PRO A 232 -15.08 -0.48 -9.93
CA PRO A 232 -14.97 -1.90 -10.29
C PRO A 232 -13.59 -2.30 -10.82
N GLU A 233 -12.97 -1.44 -11.63
CA GLU A 233 -11.64 -1.70 -12.20
C GLU A 233 -10.56 -1.76 -11.11
N SER A 234 -10.60 -0.77 -10.20
CA SER A 234 -9.67 -0.73 -9.06
C SER A 234 -9.86 -1.93 -8.13
N ASP A 235 -11.10 -2.33 -7.90
CA ASP A 235 -11.46 -3.47 -7.07
C ASP A 235 -10.97 -4.78 -7.68
N ILE A 236 -11.22 -5.02 -8.96
CA ILE A 236 -10.76 -6.22 -9.70
C ILE A 236 -9.23 -6.33 -9.61
N CYS A 237 -8.51 -5.26 -9.93
CA CYS A 237 -7.04 -5.26 -9.84
C CYS A 237 -6.54 -5.54 -8.41
N ALA A 238 -7.10 -4.86 -7.43
CA ALA A 238 -6.72 -5.02 -6.02
C ALA A 238 -7.00 -6.43 -5.50
N MET A 239 -8.13 -7.03 -5.86
CA MET A 239 -8.47 -8.40 -5.45
C MET A 239 -7.53 -9.45 -6.07
N ALA A 240 -7.12 -9.27 -7.33
CA ALA A 240 -6.12 -10.15 -7.96
C ALA A 240 -4.76 -10.07 -7.23
N GLU A 241 -4.28 -8.85 -6.94
CA GLU A 241 -3.03 -8.62 -6.23
C GLU A 241 -3.07 -9.21 -4.80
N ARG A 242 -4.17 -9.00 -4.06
CA ARG A 242 -4.36 -9.57 -2.71
C ARG A 242 -4.40 -11.08 -2.71
N ALA A 243 -5.08 -11.68 -3.69
CA ALA A 243 -5.16 -13.14 -3.79
C ALA A 243 -3.78 -13.78 -4.04
N ALA A 244 -2.95 -13.16 -4.87
CA ALA A 244 -1.56 -13.60 -5.06
C ALA A 244 -0.76 -13.50 -3.76
N LEU A 245 -0.87 -12.36 -3.05
CA LEU A 245 -0.19 -12.11 -1.78
C LEU A 245 -0.63 -13.12 -0.69
N GLN A 246 -1.91 -13.47 -0.64
CA GLN A 246 -2.46 -14.45 0.30
C GLN A 246 -1.89 -15.86 0.09
N ILE A 247 -1.75 -16.30 -1.16
CA ILE A 247 -1.16 -17.60 -1.51
C ILE A 247 0.33 -17.67 -1.14
N LEU A 248 1.06 -16.56 -1.32
CA LEU A 248 2.47 -16.45 -0.97
C LEU A 248 2.72 -16.26 0.54
N ASP A 249 1.64 -16.19 1.32
CA ASP A 249 1.69 -15.91 2.77
C ASP A 249 2.43 -14.60 3.09
N GLY A 250 2.38 -13.67 2.13
CA GLY A 250 3.09 -12.42 2.16
C GLY A 250 2.63 -11.50 3.28
N SER A 251 3.57 -10.81 3.88
CA SER A 251 3.37 -9.80 4.90
C SER A 251 4.20 -8.56 4.58
N CYS A 252 4.10 -7.51 5.42
CA CYS A 252 4.99 -6.35 5.31
C CYS A 252 6.48 -6.70 5.50
N LYS A 253 6.78 -7.92 5.94
CA LYS A 253 8.15 -8.45 6.15
C LYS A 253 8.72 -9.07 4.89
N THR A 254 7.87 -9.59 4.00
CA THR A 254 8.27 -10.29 2.78
C THR A 254 8.43 -9.29 1.62
N PRO A 255 9.54 -9.33 0.86
CA PRO A 255 9.78 -8.40 -0.24
C PRO A 255 9.00 -8.82 -1.50
N ILE A 256 7.68 -8.61 -1.46
CA ILE A 256 6.75 -8.94 -2.55
C ILE A 256 6.24 -7.67 -3.23
N GLY A 257 6.31 -7.63 -4.56
CA GLY A 257 5.61 -6.68 -5.40
C GLY A 257 4.49 -7.37 -6.18
N ALA A 258 3.35 -6.68 -6.37
CA ALA A 258 2.25 -7.16 -7.21
C ALA A 258 1.59 -5.99 -7.90
N TYR A 259 1.38 -6.11 -9.20
CA TYR A 259 0.76 -5.08 -10.01
C TYR A 259 -0.16 -5.67 -11.06
N ALA A 260 -1.43 -5.32 -10.96
CA ALA A 260 -2.48 -5.70 -11.90
C ALA A 260 -2.93 -4.49 -12.73
N MET A 261 -3.16 -4.71 -14.00
CA MET A 261 -3.77 -3.79 -14.95
C MET A 261 -4.98 -4.46 -15.58
N LEU A 262 -6.04 -3.70 -15.81
CA LEU A 262 -7.25 -4.17 -16.46
C LEU A 262 -7.49 -3.35 -17.72
N ASP A 263 -7.62 -4.03 -18.87
CA ASP A 263 -8.03 -3.44 -20.14
C ASP A 263 -9.28 -4.18 -20.63
N GLY A 264 -10.43 -3.52 -20.54
CA GLY A 264 -11.72 -4.15 -20.71
C GLY A 264 -11.93 -5.34 -19.75
N GLN A 265 -11.92 -6.55 -20.27
CA GLN A 265 -12.00 -7.79 -19.49
C GLN A 265 -10.64 -8.53 -19.37
N THR A 266 -9.58 -7.94 -19.88
CA THR A 266 -8.25 -8.56 -19.85
C THR A 266 -7.48 -8.06 -18.66
N LEU A 267 -7.29 -8.92 -17.67
CA LEU A 267 -6.42 -8.68 -16.52
C LEU A 267 -5.00 -9.12 -16.86
N ASP A 268 -4.04 -8.21 -16.67
CA ASP A 268 -2.62 -8.50 -16.74
C ASP A 268 -2.02 -8.29 -15.34
N LEU A 269 -1.55 -9.36 -14.72
CA LEU A 269 -1.00 -9.35 -13.36
C LEU A 269 0.45 -9.80 -13.38
N VAL A 270 1.33 -8.98 -12.81
CA VAL A 270 2.72 -9.35 -12.53
C VAL A 270 2.93 -9.40 -11.02
N VAL A 271 3.60 -10.46 -10.56
CA VAL A 271 3.99 -10.63 -9.15
C VAL A 271 5.47 -10.97 -9.08
N ALA A 272 6.17 -10.38 -8.15
CA ALA A 272 7.58 -10.67 -7.91
C ALA A 272 7.86 -10.89 -6.43
N VAL A 273 8.75 -11.83 -6.12
CA VAL A 273 9.29 -12.13 -4.80
C VAL A 273 10.80 -12.01 -4.88
N LEU A 274 11.41 -11.33 -3.93
CA LEU A 274 12.87 -11.20 -3.84
C LEU A 274 13.38 -11.81 -2.54
N SER A 275 14.67 -12.11 -2.50
CA SER A 275 15.38 -12.29 -1.24
C SER A 275 15.55 -10.93 -0.54
N LEU A 276 15.72 -10.91 0.79
CA LEU A 276 15.87 -9.65 1.57
C LEU A 276 17.08 -8.82 1.14
N ASP A 277 18.14 -9.48 0.68
CA ASP A 277 19.37 -8.85 0.18
C ASP A 277 19.31 -8.47 -1.31
N GLY A 278 18.20 -8.79 -1.99
CA GLY A 278 17.98 -8.48 -3.39
C GLY A 278 18.77 -9.37 -4.39
N THR A 279 19.50 -10.39 -3.93
CA THR A 279 20.31 -11.23 -4.82
C THR A 279 19.49 -12.19 -5.67
N GLU A 280 18.29 -12.55 -5.20
CA GLU A 280 17.36 -13.44 -5.89
C GLU A 280 16.07 -12.70 -6.24
N LEU A 281 15.59 -12.90 -7.47
CA LEU A 281 14.32 -12.35 -7.97
C LEU A 281 13.56 -13.46 -8.72
N TYR A 282 12.35 -13.73 -8.23
CA TYR A 282 11.38 -14.64 -8.84
C TYR A 282 10.19 -13.83 -9.32
N LYS A 283 9.82 -13.96 -10.57
CA LYS A 283 8.76 -13.15 -11.21
C LYS A 283 7.84 -14.05 -12.04
N GLU A 284 6.54 -13.88 -11.87
CA GLU A 284 5.51 -14.53 -12.67
C GLU A 284 4.56 -13.47 -13.24
N ARG A 285 4.11 -13.67 -14.47
CA ARG A 285 3.10 -12.84 -15.11
C ARG A 285 2.01 -13.72 -15.69
N ILE A 286 0.77 -13.32 -15.48
CA ILE A 286 -0.38 -13.98 -16.07
C ILE A 286 -1.28 -12.95 -16.75
N THR A 287 -1.92 -13.40 -17.84
CA THR A 287 -3.02 -12.68 -18.48
C THR A 287 -4.25 -13.56 -18.41
N ALA A 288 -5.38 -13.01 -17.98
CA ALA A 288 -6.63 -13.73 -17.80
C ALA A 288 -7.82 -12.88 -18.23
N SER A 289 -8.87 -13.53 -18.74
CA SER A 289 -10.17 -12.88 -18.92
C SER A 289 -10.91 -12.89 -17.60
N VAL A 290 -11.39 -11.73 -17.16
CA VAL A 290 -12.11 -11.55 -15.90
C VAL A 290 -13.40 -10.79 -16.13
N THR A 291 -14.49 -11.26 -15.51
CA THR A 291 -15.80 -10.63 -15.55
C THR A 291 -16.20 -10.01 -14.22
N GLY A 292 -15.41 -10.24 -13.17
CA GLY A 292 -15.66 -9.72 -11.84
C GLY A 292 -14.64 -10.19 -10.81
N ARG A 293 -14.92 -9.86 -9.56
CA ARG A 293 -14.06 -10.10 -8.39
C ARG A 293 -13.62 -11.56 -8.25
N ALA A 294 -14.54 -12.52 -8.49
CA ALA A 294 -14.24 -13.95 -8.34
C ALA A 294 -13.18 -14.44 -9.35
N ASP A 295 -13.28 -14.01 -10.61
CA ASP A 295 -12.30 -14.36 -11.65
C ASP A 295 -10.94 -13.73 -11.34
N ALA A 296 -10.92 -12.49 -10.87
CA ALA A 296 -9.72 -11.79 -10.47
C ALA A 296 -8.99 -12.49 -9.31
N ILE A 297 -9.74 -12.92 -8.29
CA ILE A 297 -9.21 -13.71 -7.17
C ILE A 297 -8.64 -15.04 -7.66
N ALA A 298 -9.35 -15.74 -8.54
CA ALA A 298 -8.88 -17.01 -9.11
C ALA A 298 -7.58 -16.83 -9.90
N ALA A 299 -7.49 -15.77 -10.72
CA ALA A 299 -6.29 -15.42 -11.48
C ALA A 299 -5.11 -15.07 -10.56
N GLY A 300 -5.33 -14.21 -9.57
CA GLY A 300 -4.32 -13.85 -8.57
C GLY A 300 -3.79 -15.06 -7.81
N ALA A 301 -4.70 -15.91 -7.33
CA ALA A 301 -4.33 -17.15 -6.64
C ALA A 301 -3.56 -18.13 -7.54
N ALA A 302 -3.88 -18.20 -8.83
CA ALA A 302 -3.15 -19.02 -9.79
C ALA A 302 -1.70 -18.50 -9.97
N CYS A 303 -1.52 -17.19 -10.10
CA CYS A 303 -0.20 -16.56 -10.18
C CYS A 303 0.62 -16.84 -8.90
N GLY A 304 0.01 -16.62 -7.72
CA GLY A 304 0.66 -16.90 -6.43
C GLY A 304 1.09 -18.37 -6.28
N ARG A 305 0.24 -19.33 -6.69
CA ARG A 305 0.59 -20.77 -6.65
C ARG A 305 1.76 -21.11 -7.53
N LYS A 306 1.86 -20.55 -8.74
CA LYS A 306 3.02 -20.77 -9.63
C LYS A 306 4.32 -20.26 -9.00
N LEU A 307 4.28 -19.03 -8.45
CA LEU A 307 5.45 -18.51 -7.75
C LEU A 307 5.83 -19.33 -6.52
N LYS A 308 4.87 -19.76 -5.71
CA LYS A 308 5.12 -20.56 -4.50
C LYS A 308 5.83 -21.90 -4.79
N GLN A 309 5.72 -22.44 -6.01
CA GLN A 309 6.40 -23.67 -6.42
C GLN A 309 7.89 -23.47 -6.70
N VAL A 310 8.31 -22.25 -7.02
CA VAL A 310 9.69 -21.96 -7.47
C VAL A 310 10.45 -21.04 -6.51
N VAL A 311 9.74 -20.32 -5.65
CA VAL A 311 10.34 -19.42 -4.65
C VAL A 311 10.79 -20.24 -3.45
N PRO A 312 12.08 -20.18 -3.06
CA PRO A 312 12.57 -20.84 -1.86
C PRO A 312 11.94 -20.28 -0.57
N ASP A 313 11.81 -21.13 0.44
CA ASP A 313 11.18 -20.75 1.72
C ASP A 313 11.85 -19.55 2.39
N HIS A 314 13.18 -19.40 2.27
CA HIS A 314 13.90 -18.26 2.87
C HIS A 314 13.53 -16.90 2.27
N CYS A 315 12.93 -16.86 1.08
CA CYS A 315 12.38 -15.62 0.50
C CYS A 315 10.95 -15.31 0.98
N LEU A 316 10.25 -16.30 1.56
CA LEU A 316 8.85 -16.16 2.02
C LEU A 316 8.73 -16.05 3.54
N THR A 317 9.66 -16.66 4.27
CA THR A 317 9.72 -16.67 5.75
C THR A 317 10.74 -15.64 6.23
N CYS A 318 10.24 -14.51 6.77
CA CYS A 318 11.08 -13.46 7.39
C CYS A 318 10.72 -13.30 8.85
#